data_3d394dc067c46c45863b2d10ccad90a4
#
_entry.id   3d394dc067c46c45863b2d10ccad90a4
#
_cell.length_a   1.000
_cell.length_b   1.000
_cell.length_c   1.000
_cell.angle_alpha   90.00
_cell.angle_beta   90.00
_cell.angle_gamma   90.00
#
_symmetry.space_group_name_H-M   'P 1'
#
loop_
_entity.id
_entity.type
_entity.pdbx_description
1 polymer ?
#
loop_
_entity_poly.entity_id
_entity_poly.type
_entity_poly.pdbx_seq_one_letter_code
_entity_poly.pdbx_strand_id
1 'polypeptide(L)'
;MRAVVQRVKQASVAVDGKEVGAVGRGFLVLAGFTATDDDETLRWMARKIVSLRVFEDPDGKMNLGLESVDGSILVVSQFTLYGDCRKGKRPSFDKSAPPDAAEGLYRKFVAIMREEASCRIETGVFQAHMDVNLVNDGPVTLVIEKEAG
;
A
#
# COMPACT_ATOMS: atom_id res chain seq x y z
N MET A 1 -9.23 -6.62 -3.67
CA MET A 1 -7.95 -6.00 -3.30
C MET A 1 -7.88 -5.76 -1.80
N ARG A 2 -6.73 -6.00 -1.21
CA ARG A 2 -6.43 -5.65 0.19
C ARG A 2 -5.26 -4.71 0.23
N ALA A 3 -5.31 -3.75 1.14
CA ALA A 3 -4.20 -2.85 1.40
C ALA A 3 -3.98 -2.71 2.91
N VAL A 4 -2.72 -2.65 3.29
CA VAL A 4 -2.33 -2.25 4.65
C VAL A 4 -1.66 -0.89 4.52
N VAL A 5 -2.20 0.10 5.20
CA VAL A 5 -1.70 1.46 5.18
C VAL A 5 -1.10 1.78 6.54
N GLN A 6 0.18 2.14 6.55
CA GLN A 6 0.88 2.51 7.77
C GLN A 6 1.31 3.98 7.67
N ARG A 7 0.94 4.76 8.66
CA ARG A 7 1.41 6.15 8.77
C ARG A 7 2.88 6.12 9.21
N VAL A 8 3.73 6.78 8.46
CA VAL A 8 5.18 6.71 8.69
C VAL A 8 5.82 8.08 8.82
N LYS A 9 6.90 8.16 9.59
CA LYS A 9 7.83 9.28 9.59
C LYS A 9 8.77 9.19 8.40
N GLN A 10 9.12 7.95 8.04
CA GLN A 10 9.92 7.61 6.88
C GLN A 10 9.73 6.13 6.54
N ALA A 11 9.92 5.78 5.28
CA ALA A 11 9.94 4.40 4.82
C ALA A 11 10.83 4.27 3.60
N SER A 12 11.44 3.10 3.43
CA SER A 12 12.29 2.80 2.29
C SER A 12 12.25 1.33 1.93
N VAL A 13 12.59 1.02 0.69
CA VAL A 13 12.71 -0.34 0.18
C VAL A 13 14.09 -0.52 -0.43
N ALA A 14 14.77 -1.58 -0.05
CA ALA A 14 16.03 -1.98 -0.65
C ALA A 14 15.92 -3.35 -1.35
N VAL A 15 16.59 -3.48 -2.47
CA VAL A 15 16.75 -4.74 -3.22
C VAL A 15 18.24 -4.97 -3.41
N ASP A 16 18.74 -6.12 -2.96
CA ASP A 16 20.17 -6.46 -3.00
C ASP A 16 21.06 -5.37 -2.38
N GLY A 17 20.59 -4.81 -1.25
CA GLY A 17 21.31 -3.77 -0.52
C GLY A 17 21.22 -2.37 -1.11
N LYS A 18 20.50 -2.19 -2.22
CA LYS A 18 20.32 -0.86 -2.87
C LYS A 18 18.92 -0.34 -2.62
N GLU A 19 18.82 0.90 -2.17
CA GLU A 19 17.54 1.57 -2.01
C GLU A 19 16.92 1.85 -3.38
N VAL A 20 15.69 1.37 -3.59
CA VAL A 20 14.95 1.53 -4.85
C VAL A 20 13.76 2.48 -4.72
N GLY A 21 13.33 2.78 -3.51
CA GLY A 21 12.26 3.73 -3.24
C GLY A 21 12.35 4.20 -1.80
N ALA A 22 12.02 5.46 -1.55
CA ALA A 22 12.03 6.05 -0.22
C ALA A 22 11.10 7.24 -0.14
N VAL A 23 10.48 7.40 1.03
CA VAL A 23 9.64 8.56 1.36
C VAL A 23 9.95 9.03 2.77
N GLY A 24 9.68 10.31 3.02
CA GLY A 24 9.62 10.86 4.35
C GLY A 24 8.25 10.62 4.98
N ARG A 25 7.67 11.65 5.59
CA ARG A 25 6.35 11.58 6.20
C ARG A 25 5.27 11.20 5.18
N GLY A 26 4.39 10.31 5.57
CA GLY A 26 3.29 9.90 4.72
C GLY A 26 2.83 8.49 5.01
N PHE A 27 2.65 7.68 3.96
CA PHE A 27 2.19 6.29 4.06
C PHE A 27 3.15 5.31 3.44
N LEU A 28 3.32 4.17 4.10
CA LEU A 28 3.71 2.93 3.46
C LEU A 28 2.42 2.15 3.17
N VAL A 29 2.23 1.76 1.92
CA VAL A 29 1.06 0.98 1.48
C VAL A 29 1.53 -0.38 0.98
N LEU A 30 1.10 -1.43 1.65
CA LEU A 30 1.26 -2.81 1.19
C LEU A 30 0.00 -3.17 0.39
N ALA A 31 0.16 -3.59 -0.86
CA ALA A 31 -0.95 -3.84 -1.77
C ALA A 31 -0.98 -5.30 -2.23
N GLY A 32 -2.08 -5.99 -1.96
CA GLY A 32 -2.34 -7.36 -2.40
C GLY A 32 -3.55 -7.42 -3.33
N PHE A 33 -3.48 -8.29 -4.33
CA PHE A 33 -4.49 -8.39 -5.37
C PHE A 33 -5.05 -9.80 -5.46
N THR A 34 -6.31 -9.90 -5.88
CA THR A 34 -6.98 -11.16 -6.23
C THR A 34 -7.40 -11.12 -7.69
N ALA A 35 -7.62 -12.29 -8.28
CA ALA A 35 -7.86 -12.41 -9.71
C ALA A 35 -9.13 -11.67 -10.20
N THR A 36 -10.07 -11.40 -9.32
CA THR A 36 -11.33 -10.71 -9.67
C THR A 36 -11.23 -9.19 -9.57
N ASP A 37 -10.09 -8.64 -9.15
CA ASP A 37 -9.93 -7.19 -9.06
C ASP A 37 -10.02 -6.55 -10.45
N ASP A 38 -10.73 -5.44 -10.53
CA ASP A 38 -10.95 -4.68 -11.76
C ASP A 38 -10.53 -3.21 -11.58
N ASP A 39 -10.59 -2.45 -12.64
CA ASP A 39 -10.17 -1.05 -12.64
C ASP A 39 -10.98 -0.20 -11.64
N GLU A 40 -12.26 -0.49 -11.48
CA GLU A 40 -13.12 0.21 -10.52
C GLU A 40 -12.66 -0.06 -9.07
N THR A 41 -12.35 -1.31 -8.77
CA THR A 41 -11.82 -1.71 -7.45
C THR A 41 -10.50 -1.02 -7.15
N LEU A 42 -9.57 -0.99 -8.10
CA LEU A 42 -8.28 -0.33 -7.94
C LEU A 42 -8.45 1.18 -7.74
N ARG A 43 -9.33 1.81 -8.50
CA ARG A 43 -9.58 3.24 -8.40
C ARG A 43 -10.26 3.61 -7.08
N TRP A 44 -11.20 2.79 -6.64
CA TRP A 44 -11.82 2.97 -5.32
C TRP A 44 -10.77 2.93 -4.21
N MET A 45 -9.88 1.93 -4.25
CA MET A 45 -8.83 1.78 -3.25
C MET A 45 -7.86 2.96 -3.26
N ALA A 46 -7.43 3.38 -4.45
CA ALA A 46 -6.53 4.53 -4.60
C ALA A 46 -7.15 5.80 -4.01
N ARG A 47 -8.39 6.10 -4.37
CA ARG A 47 -9.11 7.26 -3.85
C ARG A 47 -9.27 7.20 -2.34
N LYS A 48 -9.58 6.03 -1.81
CA LYS A 48 -9.70 5.84 -0.36
C LYS A 48 -8.39 6.17 0.33
N ILE A 49 -7.28 5.60 -0.14
CA ILE A 49 -5.96 5.80 0.49
C ILE A 49 -5.53 7.26 0.44
N VAL A 50 -5.62 7.91 -0.73
CA VAL A 50 -5.15 9.30 -0.87
C VAL A 50 -6.02 10.30 -0.09
N SER A 51 -7.26 9.93 0.24
CA SER A 51 -8.19 10.79 0.97
C SER A 51 -8.23 10.54 2.47
N LEU A 52 -7.47 9.57 2.99
CA LEU A 52 -7.45 9.28 4.43
C LEU A 52 -7.01 10.50 5.23
N ARG A 53 -7.75 10.78 6.28
CA ARG A 53 -7.50 11.91 7.19
C ARG A 53 -7.02 11.36 8.53
N VAL A 54 -5.76 10.95 8.58
CA VAL A 54 -5.18 10.24 9.73
C VAL A 54 -3.97 10.98 10.35
N PHE A 55 -3.69 12.19 9.90
CA PHE A 55 -2.67 13.04 10.53
C PHE A 55 -3.34 13.96 11.53
N GLU A 56 -2.64 14.20 12.63
CA GLU A 56 -3.19 14.98 13.72
C GLU A 56 -3.29 16.47 13.36
N ASP A 57 -4.45 17.05 13.69
CA ASP A 57 -4.65 18.49 13.62
C ASP A 57 -4.12 19.20 14.88
N PRO A 58 -4.20 20.54 14.97
CA PRO A 58 -3.75 21.26 16.17
C PRO A 58 -4.42 20.85 17.48
N ASP A 59 -5.61 20.21 17.39
CA ASP A 59 -6.35 19.71 18.56
C ASP A 59 -5.95 18.25 18.90
N GLY A 60 -5.00 17.66 18.18
CA GLY A 60 -4.54 16.29 18.39
C GLY A 60 -5.47 15.23 17.83
N LYS A 61 -6.41 15.60 16.95
CA LYS A 61 -7.36 14.66 16.33
C LYS A 61 -6.91 14.27 14.93
N MET A 62 -7.14 13.00 14.56
CA MET A 62 -6.93 12.50 13.20
C MET A 62 -7.89 13.20 12.24
N ASN A 63 -7.43 14.21 11.55
CA ASN A 63 -8.27 15.06 10.71
C ASN A 63 -7.58 15.56 9.44
N LEU A 64 -6.27 15.64 9.41
CA LEU A 64 -5.53 16.14 8.28
C LEU A 64 -5.16 15.01 7.32
N GLY A 65 -5.19 15.29 6.01
CA GLY A 65 -4.77 14.40 4.96
C GLY A 65 -3.32 14.60 4.54
N LEU A 66 -2.87 13.82 3.57
CA LEU A 66 -1.50 13.89 3.03
C LEU A 66 -1.11 15.28 2.55
N GLU A 67 -2.01 16.01 1.89
CA GLU A 67 -1.73 17.36 1.38
C GLU A 67 -1.38 18.33 2.49
N SER A 68 -2.08 18.25 3.61
CA SER A 68 -1.88 19.16 4.74
C SER A 68 -0.53 18.98 5.42
N VAL A 69 0.11 17.82 5.26
CA VAL A 69 1.40 17.50 5.89
C VAL A 69 2.52 17.34 4.86
N ASP A 70 2.25 17.65 3.60
CA ASP A 70 3.18 17.46 2.48
C ASP A 70 3.74 16.02 2.44
N GLY A 71 2.82 15.06 2.61
CA GLY A 71 3.16 13.65 2.70
C GLY A 71 3.40 13.01 1.33
N SER A 72 4.06 11.85 1.36
CA SER A 72 4.32 11.01 0.18
C SER A 72 3.87 9.58 0.45
N ILE A 73 3.77 8.76 -0.59
CA ILE A 73 3.33 7.37 -0.48
C ILE A 73 4.37 6.45 -1.11
N LEU A 74 4.75 5.41 -0.36
CA LEU A 74 5.55 4.29 -0.86
C LEU A 74 4.64 3.07 -1.01
N VAL A 75 4.47 2.58 -2.24
CA VAL A 75 3.61 1.42 -2.55
C VAL A 75 4.47 0.19 -2.80
N VAL A 76 4.22 -0.85 -2.03
CA VAL A 76 4.93 -2.13 -2.13
C VAL A 76 3.91 -3.24 -2.38
N SER A 77 4.13 -4.07 -3.41
CA SER A 77 3.30 -5.24 -3.65
C SER A 77 3.49 -6.27 -2.54
N GLN A 78 2.40 -6.86 -2.06
CA GLN A 78 2.41 -7.82 -0.94
C GLN A 78 1.34 -8.88 -1.16
N PHE A 79 1.64 -9.91 -1.97
CA PHE A 79 0.67 -10.97 -2.28
C PHE A 79 0.24 -11.75 -1.03
N THR A 80 1.11 -11.83 -0.03
CA THR A 80 0.84 -12.55 1.21
C THR A 80 -0.29 -11.95 2.05
N LEU A 81 -0.82 -10.77 1.69
CA LEU A 81 -2.03 -10.22 2.31
C LEU A 81 -3.24 -11.13 2.09
N TYR A 82 -3.22 -11.96 1.03
CA TYR A 82 -4.24 -12.97 0.77
C TYR A 82 -3.87 -14.34 1.35
N GLY A 83 -2.82 -14.43 2.15
CA GLY A 83 -2.46 -15.64 2.86
C GLY A 83 -3.56 -16.06 3.83
N ASP A 84 -3.97 -17.33 3.74
CA ASP A 84 -4.95 -17.94 4.64
C ASP A 84 -4.22 -18.87 5.61
N CYS A 85 -4.23 -18.52 6.88
CA CYS A 85 -3.52 -19.24 7.94
C CYS A 85 -4.49 -20.04 8.84
N ARG A 86 -5.75 -20.22 8.44
CA ARG A 86 -6.76 -20.87 9.28
C ARG A 86 -6.52 -22.35 9.46
N LYS A 87 -5.87 -23.01 8.51
CA LYS A 87 -5.61 -24.46 8.56
C LYS A 87 -4.12 -24.72 8.60
N GLY A 88 -3.67 -25.55 9.55
CA GLY A 88 -2.28 -25.96 9.66
C GLY A 88 -1.33 -24.81 9.96
N LYS A 89 -0.06 -25.00 9.59
CA LYS A 89 1.03 -24.05 9.87
C LYS A 89 1.60 -23.40 8.60
N ARG A 90 1.19 -23.85 7.44
CA ARG A 90 1.59 -23.26 6.15
C ARG A 90 0.46 -22.38 5.64
N PRO A 91 0.73 -21.11 5.35
CA PRO A 91 -0.29 -20.27 4.71
C PRO A 91 -0.68 -20.80 3.33
N SER A 92 -1.96 -20.70 2.98
CA SER A 92 -2.44 -20.91 1.62
C SER A 92 -2.56 -19.57 0.93
N PHE A 93 -2.15 -19.50 -0.35
CA PHE A 93 -2.23 -18.29 -1.17
C PHE A 93 -3.19 -18.45 -2.35
N ASP A 94 -4.15 -19.35 -2.24
CA ASP A 94 -5.10 -19.67 -3.32
C ASP A 94 -5.92 -18.46 -3.77
N LYS A 95 -6.15 -17.49 -2.88
CA LYS A 95 -6.91 -16.27 -3.19
C LYS A 95 -6.06 -15.15 -3.79
N SER A 96 -4.73 -15.28 -3.77
CA SER A 96 -3.85 -14.32 -4.41
C SER A 96 -3.95 -14.44 -5.93
N ALA A 97 -3.93 -13.31 -6.63
CA ALA A 97 -3.83 -13.33 -8.09
C ALA A 97 -2.53 -14.03 -8.50
N PRO A 98 -2.54 -14.83 -9.60
CA PRO A 98 -1.31 -15.40 -10.15
C PRO A 98 -0.29 -14.30 -10.48
N PRO A 99 1.03 -14.59 -10.44
CA PRO A 99 2.07 -13.55 -10.58
C PRO A 99 1.89 -12.62 -11.78
N ASP A 100 1.58 -13.17 -12.97
CA ASP A 100 1.42 -12.34 -14.18
C ASP A 100 0.23 -11.39 -14.07
N ALA A 101 -0.92 -11.89 -13.60
CA ALA A 101 -2.10 -11.08 -13.37
C ALA A 101 -1.85 -10.04 -12.28
N ALA A 102 -1.20 -10.45 -11.18
CA ALA A 102 -0.86 -9.56 -10.07
C ALA A 102 0.06 -8.42 -10.51
N GLU A 103 1.05 -8.69 -11.35
CA GLU A 103 1.94 -7.66 -11.88
C GLU A 103 1.16 -6.61 -12.68
N GLY A 104 0.26 -7.04 -13.55
CA GLY A 104 -0.59 -6.14 -14.32
C GLY A 104 -1.48 -5.27 -13.44
N LEU A 105 -2.10 -5.88 -12.43
CA LEU A 105 -2.95 -5.17 -11.46
C LEU A 105 -2.14 -4.17 -10.63
N TYR A 106 -0.96 -4.57 -10.19
CA TYR A 106 -0.06 -3.70 -9.44
C TYR A 106 0.36 -2.47 -10.27
N ARG A 107 0.77 -2.67 -11.51
CA ARG A 107 1.16 -1.56 -12.41
C ARG A 107 0.00 -0.60 -12.66
N LYS A 108 -1.19 -1.12 -12.88
CA LYS A 108 -2.41 -0.31 -13.01
C LYS A 108 -2.70 0.46 -11.73
N PHE A 109 -2.62 -0.20 -10.58
CA PHE A 109 -2.86 0.45 -9.30
C PHE A 109 -1.91 1.61 -9.07
N VAL A 110 -0.61 1.42 -9.32
CA VAL A 110 0.39 2.49 -9.19
C VAL A 110 0.09 3.66 -10.14
N ALA A 111 -0.29 3.37 -11.38
CA ALA A 111 -0.67 4.40 -12.34
C ALA A 111 -1.90 5.19 -11.86
N ILE A 112 -2.91 4.50 -11.34
CA ILE A 112 -4.12 5.12 -10.79
C ILE A 112 -3.78 5.97 -9.55
N MET A 113 -2.91 5.45 -8.67
CA MET A 113 -2.43 6.22 -7.52
C MET A 113 -1.79 7.54 -7.95
N ARG A 114 -0.96 7.51 -9.00
CA ARG A 114 -0.33 8.73 -9.54
C ARG A 114 -1.34 9.71 -10.14
N GLU A 115 -2.42 9.22 -10.71
CA GLU A 115 -3.51 10.06 -11.21
C GLU A 115 -4.31 10.71 -10.08
N GLU A 116 -4.62 9.94 -9.04
CA GLU A 116 -5.49 10.38 -7.95
C GLU A 116 -4.77 11.19 -6.88
N ALA A 117 -3.48 10.98 -6.71
CA ALA A 117 -2.68 11.66 -5.69
C ALA A 117 -2.06 12.95 -6.23
N SER A 118 -2.02 13.98 -5.39
CA SER A 118 -1.26 15.21 -5.65
C SER A 118 0.16 15.14 -5.08
N CYS A 119 0.50 14.04 -4.40
CA CYS A 119 1.80 13.83 -3.76
C CYS A 119 2.67 12.87 -4.58
N ARG A 120 3.93 12.77 -4.16
CA ARG A 120 4.89 11.84 -4.74
C ARG A 120 4.54 10.40 -4.40
N ILE A 121 4.55 9.54 -5.42
CA ILE A 121 4.37 8.09 -5.28
C ILE A 121 5.69 7.41 -5.63
N GLU A 122 6.25 6.70 -4.65
CA GLU A 122 7.42 5.85 -4.80
C GLU A 122 6.99 4.38 -4.75
N THR A 123 7.79 3.50 -5.30
CA THR A 123 7.47 2.06 -5.37
C THR A 123 8.66 1.18 -5.02
N GLY A 124 8.38 -0.06 -4.62
CA GLY A 124 9.35 -1.14 -4.62
C GLY A 124 9.50 -1.74 -6.03
N VAL A 125 10.03 -2.96 -6.09
CA VAL A 125 10.21 -3.72 -7.34
C VAL A 125 9.36 -4.99 -7.25
N PHE A 126 8.42 -5.15 -8.19
CA PHE A 126 7.52 -6.32 -8.19
C PHE A 126 8.30 -7.63 -8.30
N GLN A 127 7.95 -8.61 -7.49
CA GLN A 127 8.58 -9.94 -7.35
C GLN A 127 10.01 -9.96 -6.82
N ALA A 128 10.65 -8.84 -6.59
CA ALA A 128 11.97 -8.84 -5.97
C ALA A 128 11.87 -9.22 -4.49
N HIS A 129 12.95 -9.77 -3.96
CA HIS A 129 13.11 -9.85 -2.50
C HIS A 129 13.44 -8.45 -1.99
N MET A 130 12.56 -7.92 -1.16
CA MET A 130 12.66 -6.52 -0.71
C MET A 130 12.84 -6.45 0.81
N ASP A 131 13.80 -5.64 1.24
CA ASP A 131 13.90 -5.23 2.63
C ASP A 131 13.11 -3.93 2.79
N VAL A 132 12.05 -3.99 3.58
CA VAL A 132 11.16 -2.84 3.79
C VAL A 132 11.44 -2.25 5.16
N ASN A 133 11.91 -1.00 5.19
CA ASN A 133 12.23 -0.29 6.41
C ASN A 133 11.22 0.84 6.61
N LEU A 134 10.75 1.00 7.84
CA LEU A 134 9.81 2.07 8.16
C LEU A 134 9.88 2.45 9.63
N VAL A 135 9.47 3.69 9.91
CA VAL A 135 9.16 4.13 11.26
C VAL A 135 7.67 4.43 11.29
N ASN A 136 6.89 3.53 11.90
CA ASN A 136 5.46 3.75 12.06
C ASN A 136 5.25 4.87 13.08
N ASP A 137 4.48 5.86 12.66
CA ASP A 137 4.21 7.06 13.44
C ASP A 137 2.89 6.90 14.19
N GLY A 138 2.99 6.57 15.48
CA GLY A 138 1.79 6.50 16.28
C GLY A 138 1.71 5.38 17.31
N PRO A 139 1.66 4.09 16.98
CA PRO A 139 1.51 3.50 15.64
C PRO A 139 0.11 3.72 15.04
N VAL A 140 0.06 3.82 13.73
CA VAL A 140 -1.21 3.84 12.97
C VAL A 140 -1.08 2.88 11.79
N THR A 141 -1.90 1.84 11.81
CA THR A 141 -1.93 0.81 10.77
C THR A 141 -3.37 0.47 10.47
N LEU A 142 -3.78 0.59 9.23
CA LEU A 142 -5.14 0.37 8.78
C LEU A 142 -5.17 -0.74 7.74
N VAL A 143 -6.19 -1.59 7.81
CA VAL A 143 -6.45 -2.64 6.82
C VAL A 143 -7.69 -2.22 6.03
N ILE A 144 -7.57 -2.14 4.71
CA ILE A 144 -8.66 -1.76 3.82
C ILE A 144 -8.87 -2.89 2.82
N GLU A 145 -10.11 -3.30 2.67
CA GLU A 145 -10.49 -4.31 1.68
C GLU A 145 -11.58 -3.78 0.75
N LYS A 146 -11.50 -4.17 -0.51
CA LYS A 146 -12.55 -3.91 -1.50
C LYS A 146 -12.61 -5.10 -2.45
N GLU A 147 -13.78 -5.70 -2.55
CA GLU A 147 -14.06 -6.75 -3.53
C GLU A 147 -14.72 -6.15 -4.76
N ALA A 148 -14.44 -6.72 -5.94
CA ALA A 148 -15.09 -6.35 -7.19
C ALA A 148 -16.56 -6.77 -7.18
N GLY A 149 -17.39 -6.00 -7.84
CA GLY A 149 -18.83 -6.28 -7.97
C GLY A 149 -19.75 -5.30 -7.23
#